data_ea72c1e470826abeb22ef0cbf5a4c316
#
_entry.id   ea72c1e470826abeb22ef0cbf5a4c316
#
_cell.length_a   1.000
_cell.length_b   1.000
_cell.length_c   1.000
_cell.angle_alpha   90.00
_cell.angle_beta   90.00
_cell.angle_gamma   90.00
#
_symmetry.space_group_name_H-M   'P 1'
#
loop_
_entity.id
_entity.type
_entity.pdbx_description
1 polymer ?
#
loop_
_entity_poly.entity_id
_entity_poly.type
_entity_poly.pdbx_seq_one_letter_code
_entity_poly.pdbx_strand_id
1 'polypeptide(L)'
;MKTVHFVMSNSFAGIEQHVDELLSNNLIDNPILICNESIENNFAENIKVFKIKNYGRRSLIGRYKIKKLLKEINPDIVHTHGSKTTEIISKIKHKNFKHIATVHGVKKNKTIFEKPDFIIGVSNKAIEGINNNSKVISNWWNPNLLKFQKRNPKYAIAIGRLEKIKGFDLLISSWQNINTKLLIIGSGQE
;
A
#
# COMPACT_ATOMS: atom_id res chain seq x y z
N MET A 1 -11.42 5.24 19.78
CA MET A 1 -9.98 4.98 19.49
C MET A 1 -9.62 5.72 18.21
N LYS A 2 -8.62 6.61 18.26
CA LYS A 2 -8.20 7.44 17.11
C LYS A 2 -7.05 6.77 16.37
N THR A 3 -7.31 6.32 15.15
CA THR A 3 -6.30 5.70 14.29
C THR A 3 -5.88 6.67 13.18
N VAL A 4 -4.57 6.80 12.98
CA VAL A 4 -3.98 7.55 11.87
C VAL A 4 -3.32 6.56 10.92
N HIS A 5 -3.73 6.57 9.66
CA HIS A 5 -3.06 5.85 8.59
C HIS A 5 -1.97 6.71 7.96
N PHE A 6 -0.86 6.10 7.55
CA PHE A 6 0.28 6.82 7.01
C PHE A 6 0.84 6.14 5.76
N VAL A 7 0.77 6.84 4.63
CA VAL A 7 1.40 6.48 3.35
C VAL A 7 2.33 7.59 2.88
N MET A 8 3.40 7.25 2.16
CA MET A 8 4.35 8.23 1.64
C MET A 8 4.98 7.75 0.33
N SER A 9 4.33 8.06 -0.76
CA SER A 9 4.78 7.81 -2.13
C SER A 9 4.64 9.07 -3.00
N ASN A 10 5.18 9.04 -4.21
CA ASN A 10 5.02 10.13 -5.18
C ASN A 10 3.87 9.88 -6.17
N SER A 11 3.29 8.69 -6.15
CA SER A 11 2.22 8.29 -7.05
C SER A 11 1.13 7.54 -6.30
N PHE A 12 -0.10 7.73 -6.73
CA PHE A 12 -1.23 6.95 -6.26
C PHE A 12 -1.23 5.59 -6.98
N ALA A 13 -0.98 4.52 -6.23
CA ALA A 13 -0.84 3.17 -6.75
C ALA A 13 -1.51 2.15 -5.80
N GLY A 14 -1.22 0.86 -5.93
CA GLY A 14 -1.94 -0.19 -5.22
C GLY A 14 -1.94 -0.09 -3.68
N ILE A 15 -0.91 0.49 -3.07
CA ILE A 15 -0.89 0.71 -1.60
C ILE A 15 -1.83 1.86 -1.23
N GLU A 16 -1.77 2.95 -1.96
CA GLU A 16 -2.58 4.15 -1.75
C GLU A 16 -4.07 3.84 -2.02
N GLN A 17 -4.35 3.12 -3.09
CA GLN A 17 -5.71 2.65 -3.40
C GLN A 17 -6.25 1.73 -2.28
N HIS A 18 -5.45 0.77 -1.80
CA HIS A 18 -5.84 -0.07 -0.66
C HIS A 18 -6.18 0.75 0.58
N VAL A 19 -5.41 1.81 0.86
CA VAL A 19 -5.66 2.69 2.01
C VAL A 19 -6.90 3.54 1.79
N ASP A 20 -7.11 4.06 0.59
CA ASP A 20 -8.31 4.80 0.22
C ASP A 20 -9.57 3.95 0.39
N GLU A 21 -9.59 2.76 -0.19
CA GLU A 21 -10.70 1.80 -0.05
C GLU A 21 -10.95 1.41 1.41
N LEU A 22 -9.90 1.24 2.22
CA LEU A 22 -10.02 0.94 3.64
C LEU A 22 -10.66 2.09 4.41
N LEU A 23 -10.24 3.33 4.13
CA LEU A 23 -10.65 4.52 4.87
C LEU A 23 -11.98 5.11 4.39
N SER A 24 -12.32 4.95 3.12
CA SER A 24 -13.60 5.39 2.56
C SER A 24 -14.78 4.51 2.97
N ASN A 25 -14.50 3.35 3.59
CA ASN A 25 -15.53 2.45 4.07
C ASN A 25 -16.30 3.08 5.25
N ASN A 26 -17.61 3.05 5.19
CA ASN A 26 -18.52 3.61 6.21
C ASN A 26 -18.43 2.96 7.61
N LEU A 27 -17.59 1.91 7.75
CA LEU A 27 -17.31 1.26 9.05
C LEU A 27 -16.27 2.02 9.88
N ILE A 28 -15.60 3.03 9.33
CA ILE A 28 -14.58 3.81 10.01
C ILE A 28 -15.10 5.24 10.23
N ASP A 29 -15.34 5.59 11.48
CA ASP A 29 -15.71 6.95 11.86
C ASP A 29 -14.50 7.88 11.83
N ASN A 30 -14.64 9.03 11.15
CA ASN A 30 -13.61 10.07 11.06
C ASN A 30 -12.22 9.54 10.65
N PRO A 31 -12.08 8.92 9.46
CA PRO A 31 -10.81 8.36 9.01
C PRO A 31 -9.76 9.46 8.86
N ILE A 32 -8.54 9.20 9.36
CA ILE A 32 -7.43 10.15 9.34
C ILE A 32 -6.27 9.55 8.55
N LEU A 33 -5.79 10.30 7.57
CA LEU A 33 -4.66 9.93 6.73
C LEU A 33 -3.56 10.98 6.77
N ILE A 34 -2.31 10.56 6.90
CA ILE A 34 -1.13 11.37 6.59
C ILE A 34 -0.58 10.87 5.26
N CYS A 35 -0.43 11.74 4.26
CA CYS A 35 0.13 11.37 2.97
C CYS A 35 1.05 12.45 2.39
N ASN A 36 1.73 12.12 1.28
CA ASN A 36 2.46 13.09 0.50
C ASN A 36 1.50 14.08 -0.18
N GLU A 37 1.85 15.37 -0.15
CA GLU A 37 1.08 16.45 -0.76
C GLU A 37 0.78 16.24 -2.26
N SER A 38 1.63 15.47 -2.98
CA SER A 38 1.44 15.23 -4.42
C SER A 38 0.31 14.26 -4.76
N ILE A 39 -0.23 13.54 -3.77
CA ILE A 39 -1.27 12.51 -3.97
C ILE A 39 -2.53 12.78 -3.14
N GLU A 40 -2.60 13.88 -2.41
CA GLU A 40 -3.71 14.16 -1.48
C GLU A 40 -5.08 14.16 -2.17
N ASN A 41 -5.16 14.73 -3.37
CA ASN A 41 -6.41 14.87 -4.13
C ASN A 41 -6.93 13.55 -4.75
N ASN A 42 -6.19 12.45 -4.58
CA ASN A 42 -6.60 11.14 -5.09
C ASN A 42 -7.42 10.34 -4.05
N PHE A 43 -7.46 10.80 -2.80
CA PHE A 43 -8.21 10.13 -1.73
C PHE A 43 -9.65 10.65 -1.65
N ALA A 44 -10.55 9.81 -1.15
CA ALA A 44 -11.97 10.13 -1.00
C ALA A 44 -12.20 11.33 -0.06
N GLU A 45 -13.21 12.15 -0.36
CA GLU A 45 -13.50 13.41 0.33
C GLU A 45 -13.87 13.26 1.82
N ASN A 46 -14.38 12.10 2.21
CA ASN A 46 -14.73 11.79 3.60
C ASN A 46 -13.50 11.51 4.48
N ILE A 47 -12.29 11.42 3.91
CA ILE A 47 -11.06 11.16 4.63
C ILE A 47 -10.40 12.48 5.05
N LYS A 48 -10.15 12.64 6.35
CA LYS A 48 -9.38 13.78 6.86
C LYS A 48 -7.91 13.62 6.55
N VAL A 49 -7.43 14.31 5.50
CA VAL A 49 -6.05 14.22 5.02
C VAL A 49 -5.16 15.29 5.66
N PHE A 50 -4.02 14.88 6.19
CA PHE A 50 -2.91 15.73 6.60
C PHE A 50 -1.75 15.55 5.62
N LYS A 51 -1.44 16.59 4.86
CA LYS A 51 -0.40 16.57 3.84
C LYS A 51 0.98 16.90 4.40
N ILE A 52 1.99 16.20 3.91
CA ILE A 52 3.40 16.46 4.21
C ILE A 52 4.26 16.27 2.96
N LYS A 53 5.44 16.89 2.93
CA LYS A 53 6.43 16.64 1.88
C LYS A 53 6.94 15.19 1.93
N ASN A 54 7.30 14.64 0.78
CA ASN A 54 7.86 13.30 0.67
C ASN A 54 9.30 13.23 1.21
N TYR A 55 9.44 13.29 2.53
CA TYR A 55 10.75 13.22 3.18
C TYR A 55 11.43 11.86 2.99
N GLY A 56 12.75 11.88 2.84
CA GLY A 56 13.57 10.67 2.83
C GLY A 56 13.57 9.95 4.19
N ARG A 57 13.85 8.65 4.19
CA ARG A 57 13.89 7.78 5.40
C ARG A 57 14.85 8.27 6.49
N ARG A 58 15.92 9.01 6.12
CA ARG A 58 16.94 9.53 7.01
C ARG A 58 16.76 11.00 7.38
N SER A 59 15.74 11.69 6.83
CA SER A 59 15.51 13.12 7.06
C SER A 59 15.17 13.40 8.52
N LEU A 60 16.04 14.16 9.19
CA LEU A 60 15.80 14.64 10.56
C LEU A 60 14.65 15.63 10.60
N ILE A 61 14.61 16.55 9.62
CA ILE A 61 13.54 17.54 9.48
C ILE A 61 12.20 16.86 9.25
N GLY A 62 12.16 15.84 8.37
CA GLY A 62 10.95 15.08 8.12
C GLY A 62 10.44 14.38 9.39
N ARG A 63 11.34 13.71 10.14
CA ARG A 63 10.98 13.08 11.41
C ARG A 63 10.46 14.07 12.44
N TYR A 64 11.09 15.24 12.55
CA TYR A 64 10.63 16.31 13.45
C TYR A 64 9.22 16.79 13.10
N LYS A 65 8.95 17.09 11.80
CA LYS A 65 7.63 17.55 11.33
C LYS A 65 6.55 16.48 11.54
N ILE A 66 6.85 15.21 11.22
CA ILE A 66 5.92 14.10 11.44
C ILE A 66 5.64 13.93 12.93
N LYS A 67 6.67 14.00 13.78
CA LYS A 67 6.51 13.92 15.23
C LYS A 67 5.63 15.04 15.77
N LYS A 68 5.81 16.28 15.29
CA LYS A 68 5.00 17.44 15.67
C LYS A 68 3.53 17.21 15.26
N LEU A 69 3.29 16.79 14.03
CA LEU A 69 1.96 16.49 13.51
C LEU A 69 1.27 15.38 14.32
N LEU A 70 1.97 14.28 14.61
CA LEU A 70 1.41 13.19 15.43
C LEU A 70 1.10 13.65 16.86
N LYS A 71 1.89 14.58 17.43
CA LYS A 71 1.60 15.17 18.73
C LYS A 71 0.32 16.02 18.71
N GLU A 72 0.09 16.78 17.64
CA GLU A 72 -1.12 17.60 17.44
C GLU A 72 -2.36 16.71 17.22
N ILE A 73 -2.25 15.64 16.43
CA ILE A 73 -3.35 14.71 16.19
C ILE A 73 -3.65 13.88 17.44
N ASN A 74 -2.63 13.54 18.23
CA ASN A 74 -2.68 12.67 19.41
C ASN A 74 -3.44 11.35 19.15
N PRO A 75 -2.93 10.47 18.27
CA PRO A 75 -3.59 9.20 17.95
C PRO A 75 -3.33 8.13 19.02
N ASP A 76 -4.25 7.16 19.14
CA ASP A 76 -4.04 5.93 19.90
C ASP A 76 -3.22 4.91 19.08
N ILE A 77 -3.45 4.91 17.76
CA ILE A 77 -2.76 4.01 16.81
C ILE A 77 -2.21 4.82 15.63
N VAL A 78 -0.97 4.51 15.23
CA VAL A 78 -0.39 4.89 13.95
C VAL A 78 -0.23 3.64 13.09
N HIS A 79 -0.98 3.56 12.00
CA HIS A 79 -0.96 2.45 11.06
C HIS A 79 -0.17 2.84 9.82
N THR A 80 1.01 2.27 9.64
CA THR A 80 1.89 2.56 8.51
C THR A 80 1.72 1.55 7.38
N HIS A 81 1.77 2.04 6.15
CA HIS A 81 1.68 1.22 4.94
C HIS A 81 2.99 1.26 4.16
N GLY A 82 3.63 0.11 4.04
CA GLY A 82 4.90 -0.06 3.36
C GLY A 82 6.14 0.31 4.18
N SER A 83 7.31 -0.12 3.71
CA SER A 83 8.57 -0.08 4.49
C SER A 83 9.08 1.33 4.81
N LYS A 84 8.78 2.32 3.96
CA LYS A 84 9.27 3.70 4.17
C LYS A 84 8.62 4.35 5.39
N THR A 85 7.30 4.34 5.45
CA THR A 85 6.53 4.91 6.56
C THR A 85 6.79 4.16 7.86
N THR A 86 6.86 2.82 7.79
CA THR A 86 7.22 1.97 8.93
C THR A 86 8.59 2.36 9.50
N GLU A 87 9.61 2.55 8.65
CA GLU A 87 10.94 2.95 9.10
C GLU A 87 10.95 4.34 9.74
N ILE A 88 10.23 5.30 9.18
CA ILE A 88 10.15 6.65 9.71
C ILE A 88 9.52 6.65 11.10
N ILE A 89 8.37 6.00 11.26
CA ILE A 89 7.65 5.92 12.56
C ILE A 89 8.45 5.16 13.60
N SER A 90 9.10 4.05 13.23
CA SER A 90 9.96 3.28 14.15
C SER A 90 11.15 4.08 14.69
N LYS A 91 11.57 5.14 14.00
CA LYS A 91 12.63 6.07 14.45
C LYS A 91 12.12 7.24 15.29
N ILE A 92 10.81 7.47 15.31
CA ILE A 92 10.18 8.47 16.14
C ILE A 92 9.89 7.82 17.49
N LYS A 93 10.78 8.04 18.48
CA LYS A 93 10.55 7.55 19.85
C LYS A 93 9.25 8.17 20.39
N HIS A 94 8.23 7.36 20.52
CA HIS A 94 6.92 7.78 21.02
C HIS A 94 6.38 6.74 22.00
N LYS A 95 5.83 7.22 23.13
CA LYS A 95 5.20 6.34 24.13
C LYS A 95 3.66 6.37 24.08
N ASN A 96 3.09 7.24 23.26
CA ASN A 96 1.67 7.61 23.36
C ASN A 96 0.76 6.93 22.33
N PHE A 97 1.30 6.12 21.40
CA PHE A 97 0.49 5.35 20.45
C PHE A 97 1.06 3.96 20.22
N LYS A 98 0.22 3.05 19.77
CA LYS A 98 0.65 1.75 19.22
C LYS A 98 0.97 1.88 17.75
N HIS A 99 2.05 1.26 17.31
CA HIS A 99 2.49 1.25 15.92
C HIS A 99 2.10 -0.07 15.24
N ILE A 100 1.19 -0.01 14.28
CA ILE A 100 0.82 -1.15 13.41
C ILE A 100 1.44 -0.91 12.04
N ALA A 101 1.92 -1.96 11.38
CA ALA A 101 2.43 -1.84 10.01
C ALA A 101 1.85 -2.92 9.08
N THR A 102 1.39 -2.50 7.90
CA THR A 102 0.98 -3.44 6.84
C THR A 102 2.11 -3.68 5.84
N VAL A 103 2.41 -4.97 5.62
CA VAL A 103 3.37 -5.45 4.63
C VAL A 103 2.62 -5.82 3.35
N HIS A 104 2.64 -4.93 2.35
CA HIS A 104 1.91 -5.06 1.08
C HIS A 104 2.58 -5.95 0.03
N GLY A 105 3.57 -6.74 0.39
CA GLY A 105 4.21 -7.69 -0.53
C GLY A 105 5.55 -8.17 -0.02
N VAL A 106 6.11 -9.14 -0.71
CA VAL A 106 7.37 -9.77 -0.33
C VAL A 106 8.51 -8.74 -0.38
N LYS A 107 9.27 -8.64 0.70
CA LYS A 107 10.43 -7.75 0.83
C LYS A 107 11.71 -8.55 1.03
N LYS A 108 12.80 -8.11 0.39
CA LYS A 108 14.13 -8.71 0.59
C LYS A 108 14.65 -8.47 2.01
N ASN A 109 14.48 -7.26 2.55
CA ASN A 109 14.82 -6.94 3.92
C ASN A 109 13.56 -6.68 4.74
N LYS A 110 13.37 -7.44 5.80
CA LYS A 110 12.18 -7.45 6.66
C LYS A 110 12.46 -6.93 8.08
N THR A 111 13.71 -6.64 8.45
CA THR A 111 14.11 -6.23 9.81
C THR A 111 13.39 -4.98 10.33
N ILE A 112 12.95 -4.11 9.41
CA ILE A 112 12.18 -2.91 9.79
C ILE A 112 10.80 -3.27 10.35
N PHE A 113 10.24 -4.42 9.98
CA PHE A 113 8.94 -4.88 10.44
C PHE A 113 8.98 -5.64 11.77
N GLU A 114 10.16 -5.78 12.37
CA GLU A 114 10.31 -6.29 13.73
C GLU A 114 10.11 -5.19 14.81
N LYS A 115 10.04 -3.91 14.39
CA LYS A 115 9.96 -2.76 15.30
C LYS A 115 8.55 -2.29 15.66
N PRO A 116 7.52 -2.42 14.81
CA PRO A 116 6.14 -2.11 15.17
C PRO A 116 5.62 -3.00 16.29
N ASP A 117 4.58 -2.56 17.00
CA ASP A 117 3.91 -3.38 18.02
C ASP A 117 3.14 -4.56 17.40
N PHE A 118 2.67 -4.41 16.14
CA PHE A 118 1.93 -5.45 15.43
C PHE A 118 2.09 -5.33 13.91
N ILE A 119 2.06 -6.47 13.22
CA ILE A 119 2.20 -6.55 11.76
C ILE A 119 0.95 -7.16 11.14
N ILE A 120 0.50 -6.54 10.05
CA ILE A 120 -0.50 -7.12 9.14
C ILE A 120 0.22 -7.48 7.83
N GLY A 121 0.11 -8.74 7.42
CA GLY A 121 0.62 -9.18 6.12
C GLY A 121 -0.52 -9.43 5.14
N VAL A 122 -0.40 -8.97 3.89
CA VAL A 122 -1.40 -9.26 2.86
C VAL A 122 -1.36 -10.72 2.37
N SER A 123 -0.37 -11.49 2.79
CA SER A 123 -0.24 -12.93 2.56
C SER A 123 0.76 -13.55 3.54
N ASN A 124 0.73 -14.88 3.71
CA ASN A 124 1.73 -15.60 4.50
C ASN A 124 3.15 -15.30 4.01
N LYS A 125 3.36 -15.28 2.70
CA LYS A 125 4.68 -15.00 2.10
C LYS A 125 5.17 -13.58 2.39
N ALA A 126 4.28 -12.61 2.57
CA ALA A 126 4.66 -11.24 2.89
C ALA A 126 5.29 -11.12 4.29
N ILE A 127 4.81 -11.89 5.26
CA ILE A 127 5.28 -11.87 6.65
C ILE A 127 6.24 -13.01 7.01
N GLU A 128 6.44 -13.97 6.13
CA GLU A 128 7.40 -15.07 6.33
C GLU A 128 8.77 -14.56 6.77
N GLY A 129 9.31 -15.08 7.86
CA GLY A 129 10.59 -14.67 8.44
C GLY A 129 10.58 -13.30 9.16
N ILE A 130 9.42 -12.72 9.45
CA ILE A 130 9.30 -11.58 10.37
C ILE A 130 9.05 -12.14 11.79
N ASN A 131 9.98 -11.85 12.69
CA ASN A 131 9.86 -12.26 14.10
C ASN A 131 9.11 -11.18 14.90
N ASN A 132 7.79 -11.13 14.72
CA ASN A 132 6.93 -10.17 15.41
C ASN A 132 5.49 -10.71 15.49
N ASN A 133 4.69 -10.18 16.43
CA ASN A 133 3.25 -10.43 16.46
C ASN A 133 2.63 -10.01 15.14
N SER A 134 2.00 -10.95 14.45
CA SER A 134 1.48 -10.70 13.12
C SER A 134 0.20 -11.45 12.82
N LYS A 135 -0.57 -10.93 11.86
CA LYS A 135 -1.76 -11.60 11.32
C LYS A 135 -1.79 -11.42 9.81
N VAL A 136 -2.23 -12.43 9.10
CA VAL A 136 -2.51 -12.33 7.67
C VAL A 136 -3.93 -11.84 7.48
N ILE A 137 -4.07 -10.71 6.76
CA ILE A 137 -5.34 -10.18 6.27
C ILE A 137 -5.13 -9.94 4.77
N SER A 138 -5.69 -10.82 3.94
CA SER A 138 -5.55 -10.71 2.48
C SER A 138 -6.22 -9.46 1.95
N ASN A 139 -5.70 -8.95 0.82
CA ASN A 139 -6.40 -7.90 0.10
C ASN A 139 -7.80 -8.37 -0.29
N TRP A 140 -8.71 -7.44 -0.27
CA TRP A 140 -10.11 -7.66 -0.69
C TRP A 140 -10.31 -7.20 -2.14
N TRP A 141 -11.44 -7.51 -2.68
CA TRP A 141 -11.95 -6.95 -3.93
C TRP A 141 -13.40 -6.51 -3.74
N ASN A 142 -13.85 -5.60 -4.59
CA ASN A 142 -15.25 -5.18 -4.58
C ASN A 142 -16.15 -6.35 -5.08
N PRO A 143 -17.07 -6.87 -4.26
CA PRO A 143 -17.95 -7.98 -4.65
C PRO A 143 -18.97 -7.58 -5.75
N ASN A 144 -19.18 -6.28 -5.99
CA ASN A 144 -20.10 -5.77 -7.01
C ASN A 144 -19.46 -5.70 -8.41
N LEU A 145 -18.57 -6.62 -8.73
CA LEU A 145 -18.03 -6.74 -10.07
C LEU A 145 -19.14 -7.10 -11.07
N LEU A 146 -19.07 -6.51 -12.26
CA LEU A 146 -19.97 -6.84 -13.36
C LEU A 146 -19.95 -8.35 -13.60
N LYS A 147 -21.14 -8.96 -13.64
CA LYS A 147 -21.27 -10.38 -13.97
C LYS A 147 -20.72 -10.63 -15.38
N PHE A 148 -19.76 -11.52 -15.47
CA PHE A 148 -19.20 -11.93 -16.74
C PHE A 148 -20.27 -12.65 -17.56
N GLN A 149 -20.55 -12.13 -18.76
CA GLN A 149 -21.36 -12.86 -19.74
C GLN A 149 -20.44 -13.75 -20.59
N LYS A 150 -20.68 -15.04 -20.55
CA LYS A 150 -19.94 -16.01 -21.36
C LYS A 150 -20.13 -15.67 -22.85
N ARG A 151 -19.11 -15.14 -23.49
CA ARG A 151 -19.04 -14.88 -24.93
C ARG A 151 -17.90 -15.70 -25.53
N ASN A 152 -17.99 -16.03 -26.79
CA ASN A 152 -16.86 -16.65 -27.49
C ASN A 152 -15.68 -15.67 -27.48
N PRO A 153 -14.55 -16.01 -26.81
CA PRO A 153 -13.43 -15.12 -26.71
C PRO A 153 -12.78 -14.91 -28.09
N LYS A 154 -12.64 -13.65 -28.50
CA LYS A 154 -11.96 -13.29 -29.76
C LYS A 154 -10.49 -12.95 -29.57
N TYR A 155 -10.07 -12.76 -28.33
CA TYR A 155 -8.70 -12.39 -27.96
C TYR A 155 -8.44 -12.71 -26.47
N ALA A 156 -7.17 -12.80 -26.13
CA ALA A 156 -6.70 -12.85 -24.75
C ALA A 156 -6.17 -11.47 -24.33
N ILE A 157 -6.28 -11.13 -23.06
CA ILE A 157 -5.77 -9.87 -22.52
C ILE A 157 -4.76 -10.18 -21.41
N ALA A 158 -3.60 -9.52 -21.45
CA ALA A 158 -2.66 -9.46 -20.36
C ALA A 158 -2.51 -8.01 -19.89
N ILE A 159 -2.67 -7.77 -18.58
CA ILE A 159 -2.65 -6.42 -18.01
C ILE A 159 -1.56 -6.34 -16.96
N GLY A 160 -0.69 -5.31 -17.03
CA GLY A 160 0.32 -5.10 -16.02
C GLY A 160 1.36 -4.07 -16.40
N ARG A 161 2.22 -3.70 -15.42
CA ARG A 161 3.38 -2.85 -15.73
C ARG A 161 4.34 -3.62 -16.64
N LEU A 162 4.82 -2.97 -17.69
CA LEU A 162 5.82 -3.55 -18.60
C LEU A 162 7.20 -3.49 -17.91
N GLU A 163 7.43 -4.45 -17.04
CA GLU A 163 8.66 -4.63 -16.27
C GLU A 163 9.06 -6.11 -16.34
N LYS A 164 10.35 -6.39 -16.39
CA LYS A 164 10.93 -7.73 -16.49
C LYS A 164 10.33 -8.76 -15.51
N ILE A 165 10.02 -8.31 -14.30
CA ILE A 165 9.42 -9.17 -13.26
C ILE A 165 8.01 -9.67 -13.62
N LYS A 166 7.34 -9.05 -14.61
CA LYS A 166 6.01 -9.44 -15.07
C LYS A 166 6.04 -10.52 -16.14
N GLY A 167 7.20 -10.74 -16.77
CA GLY A 167 7.41 -11.83 -17.71
C GLY A 167 6.62 -11.69 -19.02
N PHE A 168 6.39 -10.46 -19.51
CA PHE A 168 5.70 -10.25 -20.78
C PHE A 168 6.51 -10.79 -21.97
N ASP A 169 7.84 -10.75 -21.89
CA ASP A 169 8.77 -11.38 -22.82
C ASP A 169 8.52 -12.87 -22.94
N LEU A 170 8.37 -13.57 -21.82
CA LEU A 170 8.03 -15.00 -21.79
C LEU A 170 6.64 -15.26 -22.34
N LEU A 171 5.65 -14.41 -22.01
CA LEU A 171 4.30 -14.51 -22.53
C LEU A 171 4.28 -14.39 -24.05
N ILE A 172 4.94 -13.38 -24.61
CA ILE A 172 5.02 -13.15 -26.07
C ILE A 172 5.72 -14.33 -26.75
N SER A 173 6.85 -14.80 -26.21
CA SER A 173 7.57 -15.96 -26.75
C SER A 173 6.72 -17.22 -26.77
N SER A 174 5.92 -17.43 -25.74
CA SER A 174 5.02 -18.59 -25.63
C SER A 174 3.79 -18.49 -26.54
N TRP A 175 3.48 -17.30 -27.07
CA TRP A 175 2.29 -17.06 -27.86
C TRP A 175 2.43 -17.37 -29.35
N GLN A 176 3.65 -17.67 -29.83
CA GLN A 176 4.01 -17.81 -31.26
C GLN A 176 3.15 -18.83 -32.02
N ASN A 177 2.68 -19.90 -31.36
CA ASN A 177 1.88 -20.97 -31.99
C ASN A 177 0.41 -20.94 -31.56
N ILE A 178 -0.04 -19.84 -30.93
CA ILE A 178 -1.43 -19.71 -30.47
C ILE A 178 -2.20 -18.83 -31.45
N ASN A 179 -3.16 -19.42 -32.14
CA ASN A 179 -4.01 -18.71 -33.13
C ASN A 179 -5.12 -17.90 -32.44
N THR A 180 -4.74 -17.11 -31.42
CA THR A 180 -5.64 -16.19 -30.74
C THR A 180 -4.90 -14.86 -30.53
N LYS A 181 -5.55 -13.75 -30.87
CA LYS A 181 -4.97 -12.41 -30.70
C LYS A 181 -4.66 -12.16 -29.22
N LEU A 182 -3.45 -11.74 -28.91
CA LEU A 182 -3.02 -11.28 -27.60
C LEU A 182 -3.04 -9.74 -27.55
N LEU A 183 -3.73 -9.18 -26.57
CA LEU A 183 -3.69 -7.75 -26.24
C LEU A 183 -2.90 -7.56 -24.94
N ILE A 184 -1.85 -6.74 -24.99
CA ILE A 184 -1.08 -6.37 -23.81
C ILE A 184 -1.41 -4.93 -23.47
N ILE A 185 -1.87 -4.69 -22.22
CA ILE A 185 -2.28 -3.39 -21.72
C ILE A 185 -1.37 -3.04 -20.53
N GLY A 186 -0.63 -1.95 -20.69
CA GLY A 186 0.26 -1.46 -19.64
C GLY A 186 1.27 -0.46 -20.14
N SER A 187 2.08 0.04 -19.21
CA SER A 187 3.23 0.90 -19.48
C SER A 187 4.42 0.46 -18.61
N GLY A 188 5.65 0.75 -19.02
CA GLY A 188 6.86 0.37 -18.31
C GLY A 188 8.11 0.66 -19.10
N GLN A 189 9.22 0.04 -18.70
CA GLN A 189 10.54 0.24 -19.32
C GLN A 189 10.85 -0.80 -20.42
N GLU A 190 9.99 -1.77 -20.63
CA GLU A 190 10.09 -2.82 -21.65
C GLU A 190 9.08 -2.63 -22.78
#